data_26439ba8fc7e9c49bdb5e1e2ba927845
#
_entry.id   26439ba8fc7e9c49bdb5e1e2ba927845
#
_cell.length_a   1.000
_cell.length_b   1.000
_cell.length_c   1.000
_cell.angle_alpha   90.00
_cell.angle_beta   90.00
_cell.angle_gamma   90.00
#
_symmetry.space_group_name_H-M   'P 1'
#
loop_
_entity.id
_entity.type
_entity.pdbx_description
1 polymer ?
#
loop_
_entity_poly.entity_id
_entity_poly.type
_entity_poly.pdbx_seq_one_letter_code
_entity_poly.pdbx_strand_id
1 'polypeptide(L)'
;MLGFEAAGTVDAAGPGVTGTSPGDSVTALLLSLGGYAEYAVASTWTGKPESVSWLDAAALPSSAEAAVRVLRQLNVISGETLLLFGGGGSVGIIATQLAVARGITVISAVSEHDEALARELGATPVRYGPGVAGRVGALGAVDAVFDAAGKGVLADAIALAGAPKRVITLSDPAAADFGVTLSEAEPDRAPGALDETMALLADGKLQLRAHQTMPMQQAAEAHRQLETGAVHERIILTLP
;
A
#
# COMPACT_ATOMS: atom_id res chain seq x y z
N MET A 1 17.95 -9.34 8.24
CA MET A 1 18.23 -8.04 7.59
C MET A 1 16.88 -7.38 7.36
N LEU A 2 16.75 -6.05 7.42
CA LEU A 2 15.49 -5.33 7.28
C LEU A 2 15.35 -4.73 5.87
N GLY A 3 14.14 -4.21 5.54
CA GLY A 3 13.84 -3.53 4.30
C GLY A 3 13.26 -4.45 3.23
N PHE A 4 11.99 -4.19 2.87
CA PHE A 4 11.22 -4.96 1.89
C PHE A 4 11.26 -4.37 0.48
N GLU A 5 11.81 -3.17 0.33
CA GLU A 5 11.77 -2.43 -0.92
C GLU A 5 12.97 -1.47 -1.01
N ALA A 6 13.36 -1.16 -2.23
CA ALA A 6 14.40 -0.18 -2.53
C ALA A 6 14.23 0.38 -3.93
N ALA A 7 14.85 1.55 -4.17
CA ALA A 7 15.14 2.04 -5.51
C ALA A 7 16.63 2.31 -5.61
N GLY A 8 17.21 2.01 -6.77
CA GLY A 8 18.64 2.14 -6.98
C GLY A 8 19.06 1.81 -8.41
N THR A 9 20.35 1.73 -8.61
CA THR A 9 20.95 1.38 -9.88
C THR A 9 21.37 -0.08 -9.88
N VAL A 10 21.11 -0.77 -10.97
CA VAL A 10 21.53 -2.17 -11.17
C VAL A 10 23.06 -2.22 -11.21
N ASP A 11 23.67 -2.96 -10.30
CA ASP A 11 25.10 -3.23 -10.27
C ASP A 11 25.45 -4.45 -11.14
N ALA A 12 24.67 -5.52 -10.98
CA ALA A 12 24.85 -6.74 -11.76
C ALA A 12 23.50 -7.43 -12.01
N ALA A 13 23.38 -8.12 -13.13
CA ALA A 13 22.26 -8.97 -13.47
C ALA A 13 22.68 -10.46 -13.42
N GLY A 14 21.84 -11.30 -12.81
CA GLY A 14 22.08 -12.73 -12.73
C GLY A 14 21.94 -13.45 -14.09
N PRO A 15 22.40 -14.71 -14.18
CA PRO A 15 22.25 -15.51 -15.40
C PRO A 15 20.77 -15.63 -15.82
N GLY A 16 20.49 -15.36 -17.10
CA GLY A 16 19.13 -15.46 -17.65
C GLY A 16 18.22 -14.27 -17.39
N VAL A 17 18.66 -13.24 -16.65
CA VAL A 17 17.93 -11.98 -16.52
C VAL A 17 17.95 -11.24 -17.87
N THR A 18 16.78 -10.83 -18.33
CA THR A 18 16.59 -10.08 -19.57
C THR A 18 15.84 -8.78 -19.31
N GLY A 19 16.01 -7.78 -20.18
CA GLY A 19 15.28 -6.50 -20.08
C GLY A 19 15.84 -5.53 -19.05
N THR A 20 16.98 -5.86 -18.41
CA THR A 20 17.71 -4.93 -17.53
C THR A 20 19.21 -5.17 -17.62
N SER A 21 20.01 -4.14 -17.41
CA SER A 21 21.46 -4.11 -17.53
C SER A 21 22.10 -3.33 -16.39
N PRO A 22 23.38 -3.59 -16.05
CA PRO A 22 24.12 -2.73 -15.15
C PRO A 22 24.06 -1.26 -15.61
N GLY A 23 23.76 -0.38 -14.65
CA GLY A 23 23.53 1.06 -14.89
C GLY A 23 22.08 1.47 -15.01
N ASP A 24 21.14 0.54 -15.19
CA ASP A 24 19.71 0.86 -15.25
C ASP A 24 19.16 1.31 -13.90
N SER A 25 18.30 2.31 -13.92
CA SER A 25 17.55 2.78 -12.74
C SER A 25 16.32 1.91 -12.52
N VAL A 26 16.17 1.35 -11.33
CA VAL A 26 15.07 0.44 -10.99
C VAL A 26 14.48 0.73 -9.62
N THR A 27 13.26 0.25 -9.42
CA THR A 27 12.67 0.04 -8.09
C THR A 27 12.29 -1.42 -7.91
N ALA A 28 12.36 -1.93 -6.69
CA ALA A 28 12.25 -3.35 -6.43
C ALA A 28 11.54 -3.69 -5.12
N LEU A 29 10.84 -4.82 -5.14
CA LEU A 29 10.43 -5.56 -3.96
C LEU A 29 11.55 -6.54 -3.55
N LEU A 30 11.94 -6.49 -2.29
CA LEU A 30 13.02 -7.28 -1.72
C LEU A 30 12.46 -8.38 -0.83
N LEU A 31 12.08 -9.48 -1.42
CA LEU A 31 11.40 -10.58 -0.75
C LEU A 31 12.28 -11.32 0.25
N SER A 32 13.57 -11.36 -0.02
CA SER A 32 14.58 -11.88 0.91
C SER A 32 15.01 -10.85 1.95
N LEU A 33 14.33 -9.68 1.99
CA LEU A 33 14.76 -8.53 2.76
C LEU A 33 16.10 -7.95 2.24
N GLY A 34 16.63 -6.93 2.91
CA GLY A 34 17.97 -6.41 2.58
C GLY A 34 17.98 -4.95 2.12
N GLY A 35 16.83 -4.27 2.13
CA GLY A 35 16.76 -2.85 1.76
C GLY A 35 17.54 -1.91 2.68
N TYR A 36 17.97 -2.38 3.87
CA TYR A 36 18.85 -1.61 4.77
C TYR A 36 20.33 -1.93 4.51
N ALA A 37 20.73 -1.94 3.25
CA ALA A 37 22.10 -2.19 2.83
C ALA A 37 22.41 -1.43 1.53
N GLU A 38 23.69 -1.24 1.24
CA GLU A 38 24.18 -0.59 0.01
C GLU A 38 23.82 -1.43 -1.24
N TYR A 39 23.78 -2.76 -1.08
CA TYR A 39 23.42 -3.71 -2.14
C TYR A 39 22.33 -4.66 -1.66
N ALA A 40 21.38 -4.95 -2.53
CA ALA A 40 20.33 -5.91 -2.29
C ALA A 40 20.07 -6.76 -3.53
N VAL A 41 19.58 -7.98 -3.33
CA VAL A 41 19.17 -8.86 -4.43
C VAL A 41 17.66 -8.76 -4.61
N ALA A 42 17.23 -8.44 -5.82
CA ALA A 42 15.82 -8.39 -6.19
C ALA A 42 15.47 -9.45 -7.23
N SER A 43 14.32 -10.07 -7.06
CA SER A 43 13.69 -10.94 -8.06
C SER A 43 12.42 -10.33 -8.66
N THR A 44 11.97 -9.21 -8.13
CA THR A 44 10.80 -8.46 -8.61
C THR A 44 11.16 -6.98 -8.65
N TRP A 45 11.23 -6.43 -9.85
CA TRP A 45 11.60 -5.03 -10.08
C TRP A 45 10.88 -4.47 -11.29
N THR A 46 10.91 -3.14 -11.44
CA THR A 46 10.53 -2.42 -12.66
C THR A 46 11.50 -1.27 -12.90
N GLY A 47 11.62 -0.83 -14.15
CA GLY A 47 12.42 0.34 -14.51
C GLY A 47 11.86 1.61 -13.86
N LYS A 48 12.75 2.47 -13.38
CA LYS A 48 12.39 3.80 -12.89
C LYS A 48 12.47 4.81 -14.03
N PRO A 49 11.34 5.40 -14.50
CA PRO A 49 11.36 6.48 -15.48
C PRO A 49 12.09 7.73 -14.96
N GLU A 50 12.66 8.52 -15.84
CA GLU A 50 13.33 9.78 -15.47
C GLU A 50 12.38 10.77 -14.78
N SER A 51 11.09 10.79 -15.17
CA SER A 51 10.06 11.66 -14.59
C SER A 51 9.71 11.33 -13.14
N VAL A 52 10.07 10.14 -12.64
CA VAL A 52 9.81 9.71 -11.27
C VAL A 52 11.03 9.96 -10.40
N SER A 53 10.84 10.60 -9.24
CA SER A 53 11.92 10.83 -8.29
C SER A 53 12.42 9.51 -7.68
N TRP A 54 13.67 9.48 -7.20
CA TRP A 54 14.19 8.32 -6.46
C TRP A 54 13.39 8.02 -5.18
N LEU A 55 12.90 9.06 -4.53
CA LEU A 55 12.11 8.93 -3.31
C LEU A 55 10.75 8.30 -3.57
N ASP A 56 10.06 8.76 -4.62
CA ASP A 56 8.78 8.16 -5.02
C ASP A 56 8.97 6.72 -5.49
N ALA A 57 10.02 6.46 -6.27
CA ALA A 57 10.35 5.11 -6.70
C ALA A 57 10.63 4.18 -5.51
N ALA A 58 11.32 4.65 -4.46
CA ALA A 58 11.58 3.86 -3.26
C ALA A 58 10.32 3.68 -2.38
N ALA A 59 9.35 4.60 -2.44
CA ALA A 59 8.13 4.54 -1.66
C ALA A 59 7.03 3.64 -2.27
N LEU A 60 7.17 3.25 -3.53
CA LEU A 60 6.09 2.59 -4.30
C LEU A 60 5.95 1.09 -4.04
N PRO A 61 7.01 0.24 -4.08
CA PRO A 61 6.90 -1.17 -4.40
C PRO A 61 5.98 -1.98 -3.49
N SER A 62 6.22 -1.99 -2.18
CA SER A 62 5.46 -2.84 -1.26
C SER A 62 4.01 -2.38 -1.11
N SER A 63 3.79 -1.06 -1.13
CA SER A 63 2.46 -0.49 -1.01
C SER A 63 1.64 -0.70 -2.28
N ALA A 64 2.26 -0.61 -3.44
CA ALA A 64 1.63 -0.87 -4.73
C ALA A 64 1.23 -2.33 -4.90
N GLU A 65 2.15 -3.25 -4.60
CA GLU A 65 1.88 -4.69 -4.66
C GLU A 65 0.71 -5.05 -3.75
N ALA A 66 0.73 -4.63 -2.48
CA ALA A 66 -0.33 -4.93 -1.53
C ALA A 66 -1.69 -4.36 -1.97
N ALA A 67 -1.73 -3.12 -2.46
CA ALA A 67 -2.96 -2.49 -2.92
C ALA A 67 -3.56 -3.24 -4.12
N VAL A 68 -2.75 -3.53 -5.14
CA VAL A 68 -3.20 -4.24 -6.35
C VAL A 68 -3.63 -5.67 -6.00
N ARG A 69 -2.86 -6.39 -5.19
CA ARG A 69 -3.14 -7.75 -4.76
C ARG A 69 -4.48 -7.86 -4.06
N VAL A 70 -4.72 -7.03 -3.04
CA VAL A 70 -5.97 -7.07 -2.28
C VAL A 70 -7.17 -6.67 -3.14
N LEU A 71 -7.06 -5.66 -3.99
CA LEU A 71 -8.13 -5.28 -4.91
C LEU A 71 -8.47 -6.41 -5.90
N ARG A 72 -7.47 -7.16 -6.39
CA ARG A 72 -7.69 -8.34 -7.24
C ARG A 72 -8.36 -9.48 -6.47
N GLN A 73 -7.91 -9.76 -5.24
CA GLN A 73 -8.48 -10.81 -4.38
C GLN A 73 -9.93 -10.53 -3.99
N LEU A 74 -10.26 -9.28 -3.62
CA LEU A 74 -11.63 -8.85 -3.32
C LEU A 74 -12.55 -8.93 -4.54
N ASN A 75 -11.96 -8.83 -5.74
CA ASN A 75 -12.69 -8.82 -7.01
C ASN A 75 -13.86 -7.82 -7.01
N VAL A 76 -13.59 -6.61 -6.49
CA VAL A 76 -14.54 -5.49 -6.48
C VAL A 76 -14.65 -4.93 -7.89
N ILE A 77 -15.87 -4.70 -8.36
CA ILE A 77 -16.13 -4.24 -9.72
C ILE A 77 -16.74 -2.83 -9.74
N SER A 78 -16.77 -2.22 -10.92
CA SER A 78 -17.39 -0.91 -11.14
C SER A 78 -18.86 -0.91 -10.65
N GLY A 79 -19.24 0.14 -9.92
CA GLY A 79 -20.55 0.33 -9.32
C GLY A 79 -20.69 -0.24 -7.90
N GLU A 80 -19.77 -1.10 -7.44
CA GLU A 80 -19.71 -1.54 -6.04
C GLU A 80 -19.10 -0.47 -5.11
N THR A 81 -19.37 -0.61 -3.81
CA THR A 81 -18.85 0.25 -2.75
C THR A 81 -17.82 -0.52 -1.93
N LEU A 82 -16.59 -0.01 -1.91
CA LEU A 82 -15.48 -0.50 -1.10
C LEU A 82 -15.33 0.36 0.16
N LEU A 83 -15.40 -0.26 1.34
CA LEU A 83 -14.92 0.36 2.57
C LEU A 83 -13.44 0.03 2.77
N LEU A 84 -12.63 1.06 2.96
CA LEU A 84 -11.19 0.94 3.17
C LEU A 84 -10.80 1.47 4.55
N PHE A 85 -10.42 0.60 5.47
CA PHE A 85 -9.78 0.98 6.72
C PHE A 85 -8.29 1.25 6.51
N GLY A 86 -7.79 2.36 7.06
CA GLY A 86 -6.41 2.80 6.87
C GLY A 86 -6.18 3.53 5.55
N GLY A 87 -7.22 4.19 5.02
CA GLY A 87 -7.16 4.90 3.73
C GLY A 87 -6.14 6.02 3.65
N GLY A 88 -5.71 6.61 4.78
CA GLY A 88 -4.61 7.59 4.84
C GLY A 88 -3.22 6.97 4.83
N GLY A 89 -3.07 5.64 4.96
CA GLY A 89 -1.78 4.94 4.89
C GLY A 89 -1.25 4.80 3.45
N SER A 90 0.02 4.40 3.30
CA SER A 90 0.65 4.25 1.98
C SER A 90 -0.09 3.29 1.06
N VAL A 91 -0.54 2.14 1.57
CA VAL A 91 -1.34 1.18 0.81
C VAL A 91 -2.73 1.75 0.50
N GLY A 92 -3.38 2.38 1.50
CA GLY A 92 -4.72 2.91 1.38
C GLY A 92 -4.85 4.02 0.35
N ILE A 93 -3.88 4.91 0.27
CA ILE A 93 -3.82 6.00 -0.73
C ILE A 93 -3.76 5.42 -2.15
N ILE A 94 -2.93 4.42 -2.38
CA ILE A 94 -2.83 3.76 -3.69
C ILE A 94 -4.11 2.99 -4.00
N ALA A 95 -4.61 2.19 -3.06
CA ALA A 95 -5.83 1.41 -3.24
C ALA A 95 -7.05 2.28 -3.54
N THR A 96 -7.19 3.43 -2.87
CA THR A 96 -8.26 4.40 -3.14
C THR A 96 -8.24 4.86 -4.58
N GLN A 97 -7.10 5.31 -5.09
CA GLN A 97 -6.97 5.85 -6.44
C GLN A 97 -7.22 4.76 -7.49
N LEU A 98 -6.68 3.56 -7.30
CA LEU A 98 -6.90 2.43 -8.20
C LEU A 98 -8.38 2.00 -8.22
N ALA A 99 -9.06 2.00 -7.08
CA ALA A 99 -10.48 1.65 -6.98
C ALA A 99 -11.36 2.72 -7.66
N VAL A 100 -11.13 4.00 -7.37
CA VAL A 100 -11.85 5.12 -7.99
C VAL A 100 -11.67 5.14 -9.50
N ALA A 101 -10.44 4.91 -10.00
CA ALA A 101 -10.17 4.83 -11.44
C ALA A 101 -10.91 3.67 -12.14
N ARG A 102 -11.28 2.62 -11.40
CA ARG A 102 -12.08 1.49 -11.88
C ARG A 102 -13.59 1.69 -11.73
N GLY A 103 -14.05 2.87 -11.31
CA GLY A 103 -15.45 3.18 -11.10
C GLY A 103 -16.06 2.57 -9.84
N ILE A 104 -15.23 2.24 -8.84
CA ILE A 104 -15.65 1.75 -7.53
C ILE A 104 -15.87 2.95 -6.61
N THR A 105 -16.98 2.99 -5.89
CA THR A 105 -17.20 3.98 -4.84
C THR A 105 -16.37 3.62 -3.62
N VAL A 106 -15.55 4.56 -3.11
CA VAL A 106 -14.71 4.31 -1.96
C VAL A 106 -15.19 5.11 -0.75
N ILE A 107 -15.45 4.41 0.35
CA ILE A 107 -15.59 4.99 1.69
C ILE A 107 -14.25 4.74 2.40
N SER A 108 -13.57 5.79 2.83
CA SER A 108 -12.23 5.70 3.41
C SER A 108 -12.25 6.03 4.90
N ALA A 109 -12.00 5.03 5.75
CA ALA A 109 -11.89 5.23 7.19
C ALA A 109 -10.49 5.77 7.53
N VAL A 110 -10.43 7.05 7.92
CA VAL A 110 -9.19 7.82 8.09
C VAL A 110 -9.18 8.61 9.40
N SER A 111 -8.03 9.18 9.73
CA SER A 111 -7.90 10.21 10.78
C SER A 111 -8.49 11.54 10.31
N GLU A 112 -8.73 12.45 11.25
CA GLU A 112 -9.11 13.83 10.91
C GLU A 112 -8.10 14.53 9.98
N HIS A 113 -6.82 14.26 10.21
CA HIS A 113 -5.70 14.77 9.42
C HIS A 113 -5.78 14.36 7.93
N ASP A 114 -6.23 13.14 7.66
CA ASP A 114 -6.23 12.56 6.31
C ASP A 114 -7.59 12.74 5.57
N GLU A 115 -8.60 13.38 6.18
CA GLU A 115 -9.92 13.56 5.56
C GLU A 115 -9.87 14.36 4.25
N ALA A 116 -9.07 15.44 4.23
CA ALA A 116 -8.94 16.31 3.05
C ALA A 116 -8.32 15.52 1.89
N LEU A 117 -7.24 14.79 2.16
CA LEU A 117 -6.58 13.93 1.18
C LEU A 117 -7.53 12.84 0.65
N ALA A 118 -8.30 12.18 1.52
CA ALA A 118 -9.24 11.15 1.08
C ALA A 118 -10.28 11.71 0.08
N ARG A 119 -10.78 12.93 0.31
CA ARG A 119 -11.69 13.60 -0.65
C ARG A 119 -11.00 13.96 -1.96
N GLU A 120 -9.77 14.47 -1.89
CA GLU A 120 -8.96 14.77 -3.08
C GLU A 120 -8.75 13.54 -3.96
N LEU A 121 -8.54 12.38 -3.34
CA LEU A 121 -8.38 11.10 -4.02
C LEU A 121 -9.70 10.48 -4.50
N GLY A 122 -10.84 11.15 -4.32
CA GLY A 122 -12.15 10.73 -4.79
C GLY A 122 -12.92 9.80 -3.83
N ALA A 123 -12.46 9.63 -2.59
CA ALA A 123 -13.17 8.84 -1.58
C ALA A 123 -14.06 9.70 -0.68
N THR A 124 -15.08 9.09 -0.08
CA THR A 124 -15.85 9.68 1.02
C THR A 124 -15.18 9.33 2.34
N PRO A 125 -14.59 10.29 3.07
CA PRO A 125 -13.93 10.01 4.33
C PRO A 125 -14.95 9.78 5.46
N VAL A 126 -14.62 8.83 6.34
CA VAL A 126 -15.25 8.67 7.65
C VAL A 126 -14.15 8.58 8.71
N ARG A 127 -14.39 9.13 9.90
CA ARG A 127 -13.43 8.98 11.01
C ARG A 127 -13.46 7.55 11.53
N TYR A 128 -12.31 6.91 11.68
CA TYR A 128 -12.20 5.61 12.34
C TYR A 128 -12.46 5.73 13.86
N GLY A 129 -12.46 4.60 14.57
CA GLY A 129 -12.71 4.52 16.01
C GLY A 129 -14.17 4.24 16.38
N PRO A 130 -14.55 4.36 17.66
CA PRO A 130 -15.86 3.94 18.15
C PRO A 130 -17.01 4.51 17.31
N GLY A 131 -17.97 3.64 16.95
CA GLY A 131 -19.13 4.02 16.13
C GLY A 131 -18.86 4.16 14.62
N VAL A 132 -17.71 3.71 14.12
CA VAL A 132 -17.38 3.75 12.67
C VAL A 132 -18.43 3.01 11.84
N ALA A 133 -18.90 1.85 12.30
CA ALA A 133 -19.93 1.08 11.60
C ALA A 133 -21.23 1.89 11.38
N GLY A 134 -21.68 2.64 12.39
CA GLY A 134 -22.85 3.51 12.26
C GLY A 134 -22.62 4.66 11.29
N ARG A 135 -21.42 5.28 11.30
CA ARG A 135 -21.07 6.35 10.36
C ARG A 135 -21.03 5.86 8.92
N VAL A 136 -20.45 4.68 8.70
CA VAL A 136 -20.42 4.04 7.37
C VAL A 136 -21.81 3.65 6.91
N GLY A 137 -22.62 3.00 7.78
CA GLY A 137 -23.97 2.57 7.46
C GLY A 137 -24.91 3.74 7.08
N ALA A 138 -24.66 4.94 7.60
CA ALA A 138 -25.40 6.14 7.23
C ALA A 138 -25.10 6.63 5.78
N LEU A 139 -24.00 6.18 5.17
CA LEU A 139 -23.62 6.51 3.80
C LEU A 139 -24.21 5.53 2.76
N GLY A 140 -24.60 4.34 3.18
CA GLY A 140 -25.19 3.33 2.30
C GLY A 140 -24.64 1.91 2.54
N ALA A 141 -24.93 1.02 1.60
CA ALA A 141 -24.45 -0.35 1.62
C ALA A 141 -22.95 -0.43 1.27
N VAL A 142 -22.28 -1.43 1.81
CA VAL A 142 -20.88 -1.76 1.52
C VAL A 142 -20.83 -3.15 0.91
N ASP A 143 -20.19 -3.28 -0.25
CA ASP A 143 -20.08 -4.55 -0.98
C ASP A 143 -18.82 -5.33 -0.60
N ALA A 144 -17.74 -4.62 -0.22
CA ALA A 144 -16.49 -5.24 0.20
C ALA A 144 -15.73 -4.34 1.19
N VAL A 145 -14.88 -4.96 1.99
CA VAL A 145 -14.00 -4.25 2.94
C VAL A 145 -12.55 -4.63 2.75
N PHE A 146 -11.71 -3.63 2.62
CA PHE A 146 -10.25 -3.75 2.67
C PHE A 146 -9.75 -3.17 4.00
N ASP A 147 -9.24 -4.01 4.88
CA ASP A 147 -8.57 -3.58 6.10
C ASP A 147 -7.05 -3.52 5.89
N ALA A 148 -6.54 -2.32 5.65
CA ALA A 148 -5.11 -2.01 5.57
C ALA A 148 -4.54 -1.50 6.90
N ALA A 149 -5.33 -1.47 7.98
CA ALA A 149 -4.94 -0.93 9.27
C ALA A 149 -4.61 -2.00 10.32
N GLY A 150 -5.28 -3.16 10.29
CA GLY A 150 -5.10 -4.24 11.26
C GLY A 150 -5.37 -3.81 12.71
N LYS A 151 -6.41 -3.01 12.93
CA LYS A 151 -6.72 -2.38 14.24
C LYS A 151 -7.97 -2.96 14.90
N GLY A 152 -8.25 -4.26 14.70
CA GLY A 152 -9.36 -4.95 15.34
C GLY A 152 -10.75 -4.54 14.83
N VAL A 153 -10.87 -4.26 13.53
CA VAL A 153 -12.11 -3.80 12.90
C VAL A 153 -12.93 -4.93 12.25
N LEU A 154 -12.46 -6.18 12.31
CA LEU A 154 -13.00 -7.29 11.52
C LEU A 154 -14.49 -7.58 11.81
N ALA A 155 -14.94 -7.48 13.07
CA ALA A 155 -16.33 -7.69 13.42
C ALA A 155 -17.25 -6.66 12.73
N ASP A 156 -16.89 -5.37 12.80
CA ASP A 156 -17.62 -4.29 12.12
C ASP A 156 -17.55 -4.44 10.60
N ALA A 157 -16.38 -4.81 10.09
CA ALA A 157 -16.14 -5.03 8.66
C ALA A 157 -17.06 -6.13 8.08
N ILE A 158 -17.17 -7.27 8.78
CA ILE A 158 -18.06 -8.38 8.38
C ILE A 158 -19.53 -7.96 8.45
N ALA A 159 -19.92 -7.27 9.52
CA ALA A 159 -21.29 -6.80 9.67
C ALA A 159 -21.70 -5.84 8.54
N LEU A 160 -20.78 -4.97 8.10
CA LEU A 160 -21.01 -4.02 7.01
C LEU A 160 -21.01 -4.69 5.63
N ALA A 161 -20.08 -5.61 5.36
CA ALA A 161 -19.98 -6.33 4.08
C ALA A 161 -20.96 -7.52 3.95
N GLY A 162 -21.59 -7.91 5.04
CA GLY A 162 -22.56 -9.01 5.08
C GLY A 162 -21.94 -10.42 5.07
N ALA A 163 -20.63 -10.58 4.81
CA ALA A 163 -19.95 -11.88 4.81
C ALA A 163 -18.44 -11.77 4.98
N PRO A 164 -17.78 -12.71 5.73
CA PRO A 164 -16.33 -12.71 5.90
C PRO A 164 -15.55 -12.77 4.59
N LYS A 165 -16.03 -13.48 3.59
CA LYS A 165 -15.39 -13.62 2.26
C LYS A 165 -15.30 -12.30 1.47
N ARG A 166 -16.06 -11.28 1.87
CA ARG A 166 -16.01 -9.93 1.28
C ARG A 166 -15.13 -8.98 2.09
N VAL A 167 -14.35 -9.51 3.03
CA VAL A 167 -13.41 -8.78 3.87
C VAL A 167 -12.01 -9.36 3.70
N ILE A 168 -11.03 -8.52 3.46
CA ILE A 168 -9.60 -8.88 3.43
C ILE A 168 -8.84 -7.92 4.33
N THR A 169 -7.96 -8.47 5.15
CA THR A 169 -7.01 -7.71 5.96
C THR A 169 -5.56 -7.98 5.55
N LEU A 170 -4.68 -6.99 5.73
CA LEU A 170 -3.23 -7.15 5.53
C LEU A 170 -2.48 -7.58 6.79
N SER A 171 -3.04 -7.34 7.97
CA SER A 171 -2.23 -7.45 9.19
C SER A 171 -3.01 -7.73 10.48
N ASP A 172 -4.33 -7.94 10.43
CA ASP A 172 -5.07 -8.26 11.63
C ASP A 172 -4.81 -9.73 12.03
N PRO A 173 -4.18 -9.99 13.19
CA PRO A 173 -3.85 -11.35 13.62
C PRO A 173 -5.08 -12.21 13.93
N ALA A 174 -6.24 -11.61 14.15
CA ALA A 174 -7.49 -12.31 14.41
C ALA A 174 -8.21 -12.78 13.13
N ALA A 175 -7.64 -12.56 11.94
CA ALA A 175 -8.27 -12.89 10.67
C ALA A 175 -8.82 -14.33 10.61
N ALA A 176 -8.05 -15.31 11.07
CA ALA A 176 -8.45 -16.71 11.10
C ALA A 176 -9.66 -16.98 12.01
N ASP A 177 -9.72 -16.32 13.16
CA ASP A 177 -10.82 -16.47 14.13
C ASP A 177 -12.14 -15.95 13.56
N PHE A 178 -12.08 -14.96 12.68
CA PHE A 178 -13.24 -14.36 12.00
C PHE A 178 -13.54 -15.00 10.63
N GLY A 179 -12.74 -15.95 10.17
CA GLY A 179 -12.88 -16.54 8.82
C GLY A 179 -12.63 -15.52 7.70
N VAL A 180 -11.84 -14.49 7.99
CA VAL A 180 -11.42 -13.43 7.05
C VAL A 180 -10.10 -13.83 6.40
N THR A 181 -9.91 -13.47 5.14
CA THR A 181 -8.63 -13.68 4.45
C THR A 181 -7.58 -12.70 4.97
N LEU A 182 -6.49 -13.24 5.52
CA LEU A 182 -5.24 -12.50 5.70
C LEU A 182 -4.48 -12.56 4.37
N SER A 183 -4.30 -11.40 3.73
CA SER A 183 -3.63 -11.33 2.45
C SER A 183 -2.11 -11.23 2.64
N GLU A 184 -1.42 -12.30 2.32
CA GLU A 184 0.03 -12.38 2.36
C GLU A 184 0.61 -12.21 0.95
N ALA A 185 1.87 -11.76 0.87
CA ALA A 185 2.55 -11.58 -0.42
C ALA A 185 2.86 -12.90 -1.13
N GLU A 186 2.91 -14.00 -0.42
CA GLU A 186 3.07 -15.36 -0.97
C GLU A 186 1.87 -16.23 -0.56
N PRO A 187 1.32 -17.08 -1.45
CA PRO A 187 1.73 -17.29 -2.85
C PRO A 187 1.08 -16.32 -3.84
N ASP A 188 0.17 -15.45 -3.39
CA ASP A 188 -0.79 -14.71 -4.24
C ASP A 188 -0.29 -13.35 -4.70
N ARG A 189 1.00 -13.21 -4.98
CA ARG A 189 1.54 -11.95 -5.51
C ARG A 189 0.73 -11.40 -6.67
N ALA A 190 0.73 -10.07 -6.79
CA ALA A 190 0.15 -9.38 -7.92
C ALA A 190 1.21 -9.15 -9.03
N PRO A 191 1.40 -10.11 -9.95
CA PRO A 191 2.34 -9.90 -11.05
C PRO A 191 1.93 -8.68 -11.87
N GLY A 192 2.94 -7.90 -12.30
CA GLY A 192 2.75 -6.65 -13.05
C GLY A 192 2.27 -5.45 -12.21
N ALA A 193 2.06 -5.60 -10.89
CA ALA A 193 1.61 -4.50 -10.05
C ALA A 193 2.59 -3.31 -10.03
N LEU A 194 3.90 -3.59 -10.01
CA LEU A 194 4.93 -2.55 -10.05
C LEU A 194 4.92 -1.82 -11.39
N ASP A 195 4.82 -2.54 -12.50
CA ASP A 195 4.80 -1.91 -13.84
C ASP A 195 3.55 -1.04 -14.02
N GLU A 196 2.37 -1.57 -13.64
CA GLU A 196 1.08 -0.84 -13.68
C GLU A 196 1.15 0.45 -12.88
N THR A 197 1.60 0.38 -11.64
CA THR A 197 1.60 1.53 -10.72
C THR A 197 2.74 2.50 -11.01
N MET A 198 3.89 2.04 -11.47
CA MET A 198 4.99 2.90 -11.91
C MET A 198 4.59 3.71 -13.15
N ALA A 199 3.89 3.12 -14.10
CA ALA A 199 3.37 3.84 -15.27
C ALA A 199 2.36 4.93 -14.84
N LEU A 200 1.44 4.61 -13.93
CA LEU A 200 0.49 5.60 -13.40
C LEU A 200 1.19 6.74 -12.65
N LEU A 201 2.23 6.43 -11.89
CA LEU A 201 3.04 7.43 -11.17
C LEU A 201 3.79 8.34 -12.16
N ALA A 202 4.41 7.76 -13.19
CA ALA A 202 5.11 8.51 -14.25
C ALA A 202 4.20 9.43 -15.06
N ASP A 203 2.94 9.02 -15.26
CA ASP A 203 1.89 9.80 -15.92
C ASP A 203 1.25 10.87 -15.01
N GLY A 204 1.62 10.95 -13.73
CA GLY A 204 0.99 11.84 -12.75
C GLY A 204 -0.45 11.45 -12.37
N LYS A 205 -0.83 10.18 -12.64
CA LYS A 205 -2.17 9.63 -12.33
C LYS A 205 -2.23 8.87 -11.02
N LEU A 206 -1.11 8.77 -10.31
CA LEU A 206 -0.99 8.16 -9.00
C LEU A 206 -0.21 9.10 -8.08
N GLN A 207 -0.77 9.39 -6.92
CA GLN A 207 -0.13 10.14 -5.84
C GLN A 207 0.26 9.18 -4.73
N LEU A 208 1.44 9.37 -4.16
CA LEU A 208 1.91 8.61 -3.00
C LEU A 208 1.69 9.40 -1.71
N ARG A 209 1.76 8.70 -0.57
CA ARG A 209 1.78 9.36 0.73
C ARG A 209 2.99 10.27 0.83
N ALA A 210 2.81 11.45 1.43
CA ALA A 210 3.92 12.35 1.74
C ALA A 210 5.03 11.59 2.49
N HIS A 211 6.27 11.91 2.15
CA HIS A 211 7.44 11.24 2.72
C HIS A 211 8.52 12.25 3.10
N GLN A 212 9.36 11.84 4.03
CA GLN A 212 10.58 12.54 4.43
C GLN A 212 11.76 11.58 4.36
N THR A 213 12.96 12.13 4.35
CA THR A 213 14.19 11.34 4.29
C THR A 213 14.93 11.33 5.62
N MET A 214 15.57 10.21 5.92
CA MET A 214 16.55 10.10 6.99
C MET A 214 17.75 9.29 6.51
N PRO A 215 19.00 9.63 6.94
CA PRO A 215 20.15 8.80 6.66
C PRO A 215 19.98 7.38 7.21
N MET A 216 20.48 6.37 6.50
CA MET A 216 20.41 4.95 6.90
C MET A 216 20.94 4.72 8.32
N GLN A 217 21.98 5.47 8.73
CA GLN A 217 22.56 5.39 10.07
C GLN A 217 21.55 5.77 11.18
N GLN A 218 20.47 6.46 10.84
CA GLN A 218 19.41 6.87 11.75
C GLN A 218 18.19 5.94 11.68
N ALA A 219 18.30 4.75 11.10
CA ALA A 219 17.19 3.81 10.95
C ALA A 219 16.47 3.49 12.28
N ALA A 220 17.22 3.31 13.37
CA ALA A 220 16.64 3.07 14.70
C ALA A 220 15.78 4.25 15.18
N GLU A 221 16.19 5.47 14.89
CA GLU A 221 15.44 6.69 15.19
C GLU A 221 14.18 6.78 14.32
N ALA A 222 14.28 6.45 13.04
CA ALA A 222 13.13 6.39 12.12
C ALA A 222 12.04 5.43 12.64
N HIS A 223 12.44 4.22 13.05
CA HIS A 223 11.52 3.25 13.67
C HIS A 223 10.85 3.82 14.91
N ARG A 224 11.64 4.41 15.83
CA ARG A 224 11.11 4.99 17.06
C ARG A 224 10.08 6.10 16.80
N GLN A 225 10.31 6.97 15.83
CA GLN A 225 9.38 8.04 15.46
C GLN A 225 8.07 7.49 14.91
N LEU A 226 8.12 6.46 14.07
CA LEU A 226 6.92 5.80 13.55
C LEU A 226 6.14 5.06 14.64
N GLU A 227 6.82 4.32 15.51
CA GLU A 227 6.20 3.56 16.61
C GLU A 227 5.51 4.47 17.62
N THR A 228 6.09 5.64 17.90
CA THR A 228 5.50 6.62 18.83
C THR A 228 4.42 7.50 18.16
N GLY A 229 4.25 7.42 16.85
CA GLY A 229 3.36 8.30 16.09
C GLY A 229 3.82 9.76 16.04
N ALA A 230 5.10 10.02 16.28
CA ALA A 230 5.68 11.36 16.19
C ALA A 230 5.75 11.88 14.76
N VAL A 231 5.69 10.98 13.79
CA VAL A 231 5.71 11.25 12.35
C VAL A 231 4.56 10.50 11.68
N HIS A 232 3.84 11.20 10.82
CA HIS A 232 2.73 10.63 10.03
C HIS A 232 3.14 10.32 8.59
N GLU A 233 4.17 11.00 8.06
CA GLU A 233 4.73 10.77 6.75
C GLU A 233 5.48 9.43 6.70
N ARG A 234 5.67 8.94 5.49
CA ARG A 234 6.57 7.82 5.26
C ARG A 234 8.02 8.27 5.43
N ILE A 235 8.84 7.48 6.10
CA ILE A 235 10.29 7.74 6.19
C ILE A 235 11.01 6.89 5.15
N ILE A 236 11.81 7.54 4.30
CA ILE A 236 12.68 6.88 3.32
C ILE A 236 14.12 7.00 3.82
N LEU A 237 14.76 5.87 4.00
CA LEU A 237 16.16 5.83 4.41
C LEU A 237 17.04 6.03 3.18
N THR A 238 18.00 6.95 3.27
CA THR A 238 18.94 7.24 2.18
C THR A 238 20.33 6.72 2.51
N LEU A 239 20.98 6.18 1.50
CA LEU A 239 22.40 5.82 1.52
C LEU A 239 23.26 6.99 1.03
N PRO A 240 24.54 7.06 1.41
CA PRO A 240 25.47 8.09 0.94
C PRO A 240 25.62 8.12 -0.58
#